data_21c6a0123a01b1eab00cad796ee8901a
#
_entry.id   21c6a0123a01b1eab00cad796ee8901a
#
_cell.length_a   1.000
_cell.length_b   1.000
_cell.length_c   1.000
_cell.angle_alpha   90.00
_cell.angle_beta   90.00
_cell.angle_gamma   90.00
#
_symmetry.space_group_name_H-M   'P 1'
#
loop_
_entity.id
_entity.type
_entity.pdbx_description
1 polymer ?
#
loop_
_entity_poly.entity_id
_entity_poly.type
_entity_poly.pdbx_seq_one_letter_code
_entity_poly.pdbx_strand_id
1 'polypeptide(L)'
;MNIDKMVEIEILYSQYASLLTEKQREMISLYYEEDYSLGEISQMLNISRQSVYDSLKRSEKSLTDYEKKLGMVEKIKNIEKLLNRLEEKIDVFSKDFEKYDAENTTQLKDLVEEIRELL
;
A
#
# COMPACT_ATOMS: atom_id res chain seq x y z
N MET A 1 -7.22 16.69 8.91
CA MET A 1 -6.12 15.71 8.76
C MET A 1 -5.51 15.87 7.39
N ASN A 2 -4.20 15.80 7.31
CA ASN A 2 -3.47 15.93 6.04
C ASN A 2 -3.73 14.69 5.15
N ILE A 3 -4.17 14.93 3.90
CA ILE A 3 -4.47 13.87 2.93
C ILE A 3 -3.24 13.00 2.65
N ASP A 4 -2.05 13.60 2.58
CA ASP A 4 -0.80 12.87 2.35
C ASP A 4 -0.51 11.87 3.47
N LYS A 5 -0.79 12.24 4.71
CA LYS A 5 -0.64 11.36 5.86
C LYS A 5 -1.66 10.22 5.85
N MET A 6 -2.89 10.50 5.45
CA MET A 6 -3.94 9.48 5.31
C MET A 6 -3.54 8.43 4.28
N VAL A 7 -3.05 8.86 3.13
CA VAL A 7 -2.57 7.96 2.07
C VAL A 7 -1.39 7.12 2.56
N GLU A 8 -0.45 7.76 3.26
CA GLU A 8 0.70 7.05 3.84
C GLU A 8 0.26 5.94 4.79
N ILE A 9 -0.65 6.24 5.71
CA ILE A 9 -1.16 5.25 6.67
C ILE A 9 -1.92 4.13 5.96
N GLU A 10 -2.72 4.45 4.95
CA GLU A 10 -3.42 3.44 4.16
C GLU A 10 -2.47 2.47 3.46
N ILE A 11 -1.39 2.99 2.89
CA ILE A 11 -0.35 2.17 2.25
C ILE A 11 0.34 1.27 3.27
N LEU A 12 0.74 1.82 4.40
CA LEU A 12 1.37 1.05 5.48
C LEU A 12 0.43 -0.02 6.02
N TYR A 13 -0.84 0.31 6.21
CA TYR A 13 -1.85 -0.64 6.66
C TYR A 13 -2.04 -1.77 5.66
N SER A 14 -2.12 -1.44 4.38
CA SER A 14 -2.20 -2.44 3.31
C SER A 14 -1.05 -3.46 3.38
N GLN A 15 0.15 -3.00 3.69
CA GLN A 15 1.33 -3.86 3.76
C GLN A 15 1.45 -4.62 5.07
N TYR A 16 1.13 -3.98 6.20
CA TYR A 16 1.45 -4.49 7.54
C TYR A 16 0.23 -4.84 8.41
N ALA A 17 -0.98 -4.83 7.86
CA ALA A 17 -2.20 -5.10 8.63
C ALA A 17 -2.10 -6.41 9.43
N SER A 18 -1.54 -7.45 8.83
CA SER A 18 -1.40 -8.76 9.46
C SER A 18 -0.47 -8.77 10.69
N LEU A 19 0.38 -7.77 10.82
CA LEU A 19 1.29 -7.64 11.97
C LEU A 19 0.68 -6.85 13.13
N LEU A 20 -0.46 -6.21 12.91
CA LEU A 20 -1.17 -5.49 13.96
C LEU A 20 -2.01 -6.45 14.80
N THR A 21 -2.30 -6.06 16.04
CA THR A 21 -3.29 -6.78 16.85
C THR A 21 -4.67 -6.61 16.24
N GLU A 22 -5.60 -7.47 16.59
CA GLU A 22 -6.98 -7.40 16.13
C GLU A 22 -7.63 -6.05 16.47
N LYS A 23 -7.40 -5.54 17.68
CA LYS A 23 -7.90 -4.22 18.09
C LYS A 23 -7.30 -3.08 17.30
N GLN A 24 -6.01 -3.15 16.99
CA GLN A 24 -5.34 -2.15 16.17
C GLN A 24 -5.89 -2.14 14.75
N ARG A 25 -6.10 -3.31 14.16
CA ARG A 25 -6.73 -3.42 12.83
C ARG A 25 -8.13 -2.83 12.83
N GLU A 26 -8.93 -3.17 13.82
CA GLU A 26 -10.30 -2.63 13.95
C GLU A 26 -10.28 -1.10 14.00
N MET A 27 -9.40 -0.54 14.81
CA MET A 27 -9.31 0.92 14.98
C MET A 27 -8.91 1.62 13.68
N ILE A 28 -7.88 1.11 12.99
CA ILE A 28 -7.44 1.67 11.72
C ILE A 28 -8.52 1.52 10.66
N SER A 29 -9.15 0.36 10.58
CA SER A 29 -10.22 0.10 9.62
C SER A 29 -11.41 1.04 9.79
N LEU A 30 -11.88 1.22 11.01
CA LEU A 30 -13.02 2.11 11.30
C LEU A 30 -12.73 3.55 10.88
N TYR A 31 -11.55 4.04 11.15
CA TYR A 31 -11.19 5.42 10.89
C TYR A 31 -10.79 5.66 9.44
N TYR A 32 -9.91 4.84 8.87
CA TYR A 32 -9.32 5.07 7.55
C TYR A 32 -10.11 4.42 6.41
N GLU A 33 -10.69 3.24 6.62
CA GLU A 33 -11.43 2.55 5.57
C GLU A 33 -12.93 2.89 5.56
N GLU A 34 -13.54 2.96 6.75
CA GLU A 34 -14.98 3.19 6.89
C GLU A 34 -15.35 4.64 7.17
N ASP A 35 -14.37 5.53 7.28
CA ASP A 35 -14.53 6.98 7.43
C ASP A 35 -15.35 7.41 8.64
N TYR A 36 -15.33 6.65 9.73
CA TYR A 36 -15.97 7.07 10.97
C TYR A 36 -15.15 8.13 11.69
N SER A 37 -15.81 9.10 12.30
CA SER A 37 -15.17 10.11 13.14
C SER A 37 -14.74 9.51 14.48
N LEU A 38 -13.84 10.21 15.18
CA LEU A 38 -13.44 9.82 16.54
C LEU A 38 -14.64 9.68 17.47
N GLY A 39 -15.60 10.60 17.37
CA GLY A 39 -16.83 10.57 18.16
C GLY A 39 -17.70 9.36 17.83
N GLU A 40 -17.85 9.04 16.56
CA GLU A 40 -18.63 7.89 16.13
C GLU A 40 -18.01 6.57 16.60
N ILE A 41 -16.67 6.43 16.47
CA ILE A 41 -15.95 5.26 16.96
C ILE A 41 -16.07 5.15 18.48
N SER A 42 -15.95 6.28 19.18
CA SER A 42 -16.12 6.36 20.63
C SER A 42 -17.47 5.78 21.07
N GLN A 43 -18.54 6.14 20.37
CA GLN A 43 -19.88 5.63 20.67
C GLN A 43 -20.01 4.14 20.32
N MET A 44 -19.50 3.73 19.17
CA MET A 44 -19.58 2.34 18.72
C MET A 44 -18.86 1.37 19.68
N LEU A 45 -17.69 1.77 20.16
CA LEU A 45 -16.86 0.92 21.01
C LEU A 45 -17.09 1.18 22.51
N ASN A 46 -17.92 2.14 22.87
CA ASN A 46 -18.20 2.53 24.23
C ASN A 46 -16.93 2.89 25.03
N ILE A 47 -16.09 3.71 24.41
CA ILE A 47 -14.87 4.25 25.03
C ILE A 47 -14.83 5.76 24.79
N SER A 48 -13.92 6.47 25.47
CA SER A 48 -13.80 7.92 25.30
C SER A 48 -13.17 8.27 23.93
N ARG A 49 -13.43 9.50 23.46
CA ARG A 49 -12.78 10.03 22.24
C ARG A 49 -11.27 10.04 22.40
N GLN A 50 -10.77 10.40 23.58
CA GLN A 50 -9.34 10.41 23.88
C GLN A 50 -8.75 9.02 23.75
N SER A 51 -9.45 7.98 24.24
CA SER A 51 -9.02 6.59 24.10
C SER A 51 -8.95 6.16 22.64
N VAL A 52 -9.91 6.58 21.82
CA VAL A 52 -9.88 6.34 20.36
C VAL A 52 -8.66 7.00 19.73
N TYR A 53 -8.46 8.28 20.03
CA TYR A 53 -7.31 9.04 19.51
C TYR A 53 -5.98 8.37 19.88
N ASP A 54 -5.79 8.04 21.15
CA ASP A 54 -4.56 7.41 21.65
C ASP A 54 -4.33 6.04 20.99
N SER A 55 -5.39 5.26 20.84
CA SER A 55 -5.33 3.94 20.19
C SER A 55 -4.95 4.07 18.71
N LEU A 56 -5.54 5.04 18.00
CA LEU A 56 -5.19 5.32 16.61
C LEU A 56 -3.72 5.71 16.47
N LYS A 57 -3.24 6.61 17.33
CA LYS A 57 -1.85 7.07 17.31
C LYS A 57 -0.87 5.93 17.57
N ARG A 58 -1.18 5.04 18.51
CA ARG A 58 -0.35 3.86 18.77
C ARG A 58 -0.33 2.89 17.59
N SER A 59 -1.48 2.70 16.94
CA SER A 59 -1.58 1.83 15.77
C SER A 59 -0.80 2.41 14.57
N GLU A 60 -0.94 3.70 14.32
CA GLU A 60 -0.18 4.42 13.29
C GLU A 60 1.32 4.32 13.55
N LYS A 61 1.73 4.47 14.81
CA LYS A 61 3.14 4.33 15.20
C LYS A 61 3.65 2.93 14.94
N SER A 62 2.87 1.91 15.27
CA SER A 62 3.25 0.53 14.99
C SER A 62 3.50 0.29 13.51
N LEU A 63 2.63 0.82 12.65
CA LEU A 63 2.80 0.72 11.19
C LEU A 63 4.09 1.40 10.72
N THR A 64 4.35 2.61 11.22
CA THR A 64 5.57 3.37 10.90
C THR A 64 6.83 2.63 11.37
N ASP A 65 6.78 2.05 12.57
CA ASP A 65 7.89 1.28 13.12
C ASP A 65 8.18 0.02 12.32
N TYR A 66 7.14 -0.66 11.82
CA TYR A 66 7.31 -1.82 10.93
C TYR A 66 8.01 -1.42 9.64
N GLU A 67 7.61 -0.31 9.03
CA GLU A 67 8.26 0.17 7.80
C GLU A 67 9.73 0.54 8.05
N LYS A 68 10.03 1.19 9.16
CA LYS A 68 11.42 1.52 9.53
C LYS A 68 12.30 0.27 9.65
N LYS A 69 11.73 -0.82 10.15
CA LYS A 69 12.45 -2.08 10.35
C LYS A 69 12.53 -2.92 9.08
N LEU A 70 11.44 -3.00 8.33
CA LEU A 70 11.29 -3.96 7.24
C LEU A 70 11.49 -3.33 5.87
N GLY A 71 11.12 -2.06 5.68
CA GLY A 71 11.30 -1.34 4.43
C GLY A 71 10.60 -1.93 3.23
N MET A 72 9.52 -2.69 3.43
CA MET A 72 8.83 -3.40 2.35
C MET A 72 8.07 -2.46 1.42
N VAL A 73 7.46 -1.41 1.96
CA VAL A 73 6.74 -0.42 1.14
C VAL A 73 7.71 0.28 0.18
N GLU A 74 8.85 0.73 0.68
CA GLU A 74 9.89 1.38 -0.12
C GLU A 74 10.45 0.42 -1.18
N LYS A 75 10.70 -0.83 -0.80
CA LYS A 75 11.22 -1.85 -1.71
C LYS A 75 10.24 -2.12 -2.86
N ILE A 76 8.97 -2.31 -2.55
CA ILE A 76 7.92 -2.56 -3.55
C ILE A 76 7.80 -1.36 -4.49
N LYS A 77 7.81 -0.15 -3.95
CA LYS A 77 7.75 1.09 -4.73
C LYS A 77 8.91 1.18 -5.74
N ASN A 78 10.12 0.82 -5.30
CA ASN A 78 11.29 0.83 -6.17
C ASN A 78 11.20 -0.24 -7.25
N ILE A 79 10.70 -1.43 -6.92
CA ILE A 79 10.48 -2.51 -7.89
C ILE A 79 9.45 -2.08 -8.93
N GLU A 80 8.35 -1.46 -8.54
CA GLU A 80 7.34 -0.96 -9.46
C GLU A 80 7.90 0.09 -10.43
N LYS A 81 8.74 0.99 -9.94
CA LYS A 81 9.42 1.97 -10.79
C LYS A 81 10.29 1.30 -11.85
N LEU A 82 11.03 0.26 -11.45
CA LEU A 82 11.87 -0.50 -12.38
C LEU A 82 11.03 -1.27 -13.39
N LEU A 83 9.92 -1.84 -12.99
CA LEU A 83 9.00 -2.53 -13.89
C LEU A 83 8.39 -1.56 -14.91
N ASN A 84 8.00 -0.36 -14.48
CA ASN A 84 7.49 0.67 -15.39
C ASN A 84 8.53 1.06 -16.43
N ARG A 85 9.78 1.25 -16.01
CA ARG A 85 10.88 1.55 -16.94
C ARG A 85 11.14 0.42 -17.92
N LEU A 86 11.05 -0.82 -17.45
CA LEU A 86 11.20 -1.99 -18.30
C LEU A 86 10.09 -2.05 -19.35
N GLU A 87 8.85 -1.80 -18.96
CA GLU A 87 7.72 -1.74 -19.90
C GLU A 87 7.92 -0.67 -20.97
N GLU A 88 8.37 0.53 -20.57
CA GLU A 88 8.66 1.62 -21.51
C GLU A 88 9.73 1.21 -22.51
N LYS A 89 10.78 0.52 -22.06
CA LYS A 89 11.85 0.02 -22.92
C LYS A 89 11.35 -1.05 -23.89
N ILE A 90 10.49 -1.93 -23.43
CA ILE A 90 9.88 -2.95 -24.28
C ILE A 90 9.01 -2.29 -25.36
N ASP A 91 8.22 -1.28 -25.00
CA ASP A 91 7.38 -0.55 -25.95
C ASP A 91 8.20 0.15 -27.03
N VAL A 92 9.27 0.84 -26.64
CA VAL A 92 10.19 1.49 -27.59
C VAL A 92 10.82 0.47 -28.52
N PHE A 93 11.29 -0.64 -27.95
CA PHE A 93 11.93 -1.71 -28.73
C PHE A 93 10.95 -2.32 -29.76
N SER A 94 9.71 -2.56 -29.36
CA SER A 94 8.70 -3.13 -30.25
C SER A 94 8.28 -2.20 -31.38
N LYS A 95 8.38 -0.88 -31.19
CA LYS A 95 8.10 0.12 -32.25
C LYS A 95 9.20 0.19 -33.28
N ASP A 96 10.47 0.08 -32.88
CA ASP A 96 11.62 0.18 -33.74
C ASP A 96 11.80 -1.05 -34.62
N PHE A 97 11.24 -2.19 -34.21
CA PHE A 97 11.37 -3.46 -34.91
C PHE A 97 9.98 -3.99 -35.29
N GLU A 98 9.34 -3.34 -36.28
CA GLU A 98 8.02 -3.74 -36.81
C GLU A 98 7.92 -5.21 -37.25
N LYS A 99 9.07 -5.81 -37.53
CA LYS A 99 9.17 -7.22 -37.97
C LYS A 99 9.54 -8.18 -36.85
N TYR A 100 9.85 -7.65 -35.68
CA TYR A 100 10.12 -8.51 -34.52
C TYR A 100 8.81 -8.90 -33.91
N ASP A 101 8.59 -10.11 -33.97
CA ASP A 101 7.68 -10.97 -33.32
C ASP A 101 6.86 -10.26 -32.22
N ALA A 102 5.68 -9.79 -32.61
CA ALA A 102 4.71 -9.22 -31.66
C ALA A 102 4.44 -10.20 -30.50
N GLU A 103 4.61 -11.50 -30.77
CA GLU A 103 4.46 -12.55 -29.78
C GLU A 103 5.54 -12.48 -28.69
N ASN A 104 6.81 -12.28 -29.05
CA ASN A 104 7.90 -12.13 -28.08
C ASN A 104 7.72 -10.90 -27.20
N THR A 105 7.29 -9.79 -27.78
CA THR A 105 6.99 -8.57 -27.03
C THR A 105 5.84 -8.78 -26.07
N THR A 106 4.79 -9.46 -26.50
CA THR A 106 3.64 -9.80 -25.65
C THR A 106 4.08 -10.69 -24.50
N GLN A 107 4.92 -11.69 -24.77
CA GLN A 107 5.46 -12.56 -23.73
C GLN A 107 6.27 -11.80 -22.69
N LEU A 108 7.11 -10.83 -23.11
CA LEU A 108 7.87 -9.99 -22.19
C LEU A 108 6.95 -9.14 -21.31
N LYS A 109 5.91 -8.56 -21.88
CA LYS A 109 4.93 -7.78 -21.13
C LYS A 109 4.15 -8.65 -20.13
N ASP A 110 3.79 -9.86 -20.54
CA ASP A 110 3.11 -10.81 -19.67
C ASP A 110 3.98 -11.19 -18.46
N LEU A 111 5.28 -11.37 -18.67
CA LEU A 111 6.21 -11.63 -17.57
C LEU A 111 6.32 -10.45 -16.61
N VAL A 112 6.32 -9.23 -17.10
CA VAL A 112 6.31 -8.03 -16.28
C VAL A 112 5.04 -7.99 -15.41
N GLU A 113 3.87 -8.30 -16.01
CA GLU A 113 2.62 -8.36 -15.26
C GLU A 113 2.62 -9.47 -14.20
N GLU A 114 3.17 -10.62 -14.52
CA GLU A 114 3.33 -11.71 -13.55
C GLU A 114 4.16 -11.28 -12.35
N ILE A 115 5.24 -10.53 -12.59
CA ILE A 115 6.07 -9.99 -11.50
C ILE A 115 5.28 -9.00 -10.65
N ARG A 116 4.50 -8.12 -11.28
CA ARG A 116 3.65 -7.18 -10.53
C ARG A 116 2.63 -7.90 -9.65
N GLU A 117 2.02 -8.95 -10.17
CA GLU A 117 1.02 -9.72 -9.43
C GLU A 117 1.59 -10.39 -8.19
N LEU A 118 2.92 -10.63 -8.16
CA LEU A 118 3.62 -11.17 -7.01
C LEU A 118 3.90 -10.12 -5.93
N LEU A 119 3.82 -8.86 -6.26
CA LEU A 119 3.98 -7.78 -5.30
C LEU A 119 2.66 -7.54 -4.57
#